data_e2eb5220e2955aeb5f1d81eee81f6201
#
_entry.id   e2eb5220e2955aeb5f1d81eee81f6201
#
_cell.length_a   1.000
_cell.length_b   1.000
_cell.length_c   1.000
_cell.angle_alpha   90.00
_cell.angle_beta   90.00
_cell.angle_gamma   90.00
#
_symmetry.space_group_name_H-M   'P 1'
#
loop_
_entity.id
_entity.type
_entity.pdbx_description
1 polymer ?
#
loop_
_entity_poly.entity_id
_entity_poly.type
_entity_poly.pdbx_seq_one_letter_code
_entity_poly.pdbx_strand_id
1 'polypeptide(L)'
;LGGYETQEGYYTKSHKYVRSTCPSGISDDLKEQFYQYGIRTVIDLRSDYELVHQPHSLKGYKDIEYYHINLLQNENMSVLPNDIKDYQDLSGFYIFMIEANKKQFKKVFNIFLNHPYDCTLFNCSAGKDRTGVIACMLLDLAGCHEYDIVKDYSESYENNMAMIKQLEDM
;
A
#
# COMPACT_ATOMS: atom_id res chain seq x y z
N LEU A 1 -3.19 -5.82 8.34
CA LEU A 1 -3.76 -7.03 7.67
C LEU A 1 -3.65 -8.23 8.62
N GLY A 2 -4.40 -8.23 9.73
CA GLY A 2 -4.36 -9.32 10.71
C GLY A 2 -5.75 -9.70 11.20
N GLY A 3 -5.91 -10.99 11.59
CA GLY A 3 -7.19 -11.51 12.09
C GLY A 3 -8.13 -12.03 11.01
N TYR A 4 -7.70 -12.11 9.75
CA TYR A 4 -8.48 -12.73 8.68
C TYR A 4 -8.30 -14.26 8.71
N GLU A 5 -9.40 -14.99 8.62
CA GLU A 5 -9.39 -16.44 8.55
C GLU A 5 -8.94 -16.92 7.17
N THR A 6 -8.12 -17.95 7.13
CA THR A 6 -7.66 -18.60 5.88
C THR A 6 -8.53 -19.80 5.57
N GLN A 7 -8.52 -20.25 4.32
CA GLN A 7 -9.26 -21.46 3.88
C GLN A 7 -8.83 -22.73 4.62
N GLU A 8 -7.64 -22.72 5.24
CA GLU A 8 -7.12 -23.84 6.06
C GLU A 8 -7.48 -23.69 7.56
N GLY A 9 -8.24 -22.67 7.95
CA GLY A 9 -8.65 -22.42 9.33
C GLY A 9 -7.61 -21.74 10.22
N TYR A 10 -6.54 -21.19 9.65
CA TYR A 10 -5.59 -20.35 10.38
C TYR A 10 -6.02 -18.87 10.31
N TYR A 11 -5.34 -18.02 11.09
CA TYR A 11 -5.57 -16.59 11.07
C TYR A 11 -4.31 -15.82 10.67
N THR A 12 -4.47 -14.78 9.85
CA THR A 12 -3.36 -13.87 9.52
C THR A 12 -2.85 -13.17 10.78
N LYS A 13 -1.52 -13.01 10.88
CA LYS A 13 -0.88 -12.43 12.07
C LYS A 13 -1.18 -10.93 12.16
N SER A 14 -1.68 -10.50 13.33
CA SER A 14 -1.73 -9.08 13.69
C SER A 14 -0.31 -8.50 13.84
N HIS A 15 -0.19 -7.18 13.68
CA HIS A 15 1.09 -6.45 13.80
C HIS A 15 2.20 -6.92 12.84
N LYS A 16 1.84 -7.58 11.72
CA LYS A 16 2.81 -8.01 10.71
C LYS A 16 2.84 -7.06 9.51
N TYR A 17 1.69 -6.80 8.94
CA TYR A 17 1.54 -5.91 7.77
C TYR A 17 0.50 -4.84 8.05
N VAL A 18 0.91 -3.58 7.95
CA VAL A 18 0.08 -2.40 8.18
C VAL A 18 -0.04 -1.60 6.89
N ARG A 19 -1.25 -1.43 6.39
CA ARG A 19 -1.53 -0.53 5.27
C ARG A 19 -1.93 0.84 5.77
N SER A 20 -1.49 1.90 5.10
CA SER A 20 -1.89 3.27 5.47
C SER A 20 -1.89 4.24 4.28
N THR A 21 -2.42 5.43 4.51
CA THR A 21 -2.08 6.62 3.72
C THR A 21 -0.63 7.00 4.00
N CYS A 22 -0.06 7.92 3.22
CA CYS A 22 1.27 8.43 3.53
C CYS A 22 1.26 9.24 4.84
N PRO A 23 2.02 8.85 5.87
CA PRO A 23 2.21 9.65 7.07
C PRO A 23 3.19 10.80 6.78
N SER A 24 2.68 11.88 6.17
CA SER A 24 3.43 13.10 5.87
C SER A 24 3.04 14.21 6.83
N GLY A 25 4.01 14.98 7.32
CA GLY A 25 3.78 16.10 8.23
C GLY A 25 3.23 15.73 9.61
N ILE A 26 3.41 14.48 10.04
CA ILE A 26 2.97 14.03 11.37
C ILE A 26 3.91 14.51 12.48
N SER A 27 3.37 14.67 13.69
CA SER A 27 4.14 15.07 14.88
C SER A 27 5.15 14.00 15.32
N ASP A 28 6.15 14.40 16.11
CA ASP A 28 7.12 13.45 16.67
C ASP A 28 6.45 12.44 17.62
N ASP A 29 5.41 12.85 18.36
CA ASP A 29 4.64 11.94 19.21
C ASP A 29 3.95 10.85 18.37
N LEU A 30 3.42 11.20 17.19
CA LEU A 30 2.80 10.21 16.33
C LEU A 30 3.84 9.30 15.66
N LYS A 31 5.03 9.82 15.29
CA LYS A 31 6.14 8.97 14.83
C LYS A 31 6.53 7.96 15.91
N GLU A 32 6.59 8.41 17.18
CA GLU A 32 6.89 7.53 18.31
C GLU A 32 5.81 6.46 18.49
N GLN A 33 4.53 6.78 18.33
CA GLN A 33 3.45 5.80 18.39
C GLN A 33 3.60 4.73 17.30
N PHE A 34 3.94 5.11 16.06
CA PHE A 34 4.24 4.14 14.99
C PHE A 34 5.40 3.23 15.36
N TYR A 35 6.45 3.80 15.93
CA TYR A 35 7.61 3.04 16.37
C TYR A 35 7.28 2.08 17.52
N GLN A 36 6.51 2.52 18.53
CA GLN A 36 6.04 1.71 19.65
C GLN A 36 5.03 0.63 19.23
N TYR A 37 4.26 0.88 18.16
CA TYR A 37 3.40 -0.15 17.55
C TYR A 37 4.20 -1.32 16.98
N GLY A 38 5.49 -1.14 16.75
CA GLY A 38 6.42 -2.15 16.26
C GLY A 38 6.89 -1.96 14.83
N ILE A 39 6.50 -0.88 14.16
CA ILE A 39 6.95 -0.62 12.78
C ILE A 39 8.46 -0.45 12.75
N ARG A 40 9.12 -1.29 11.94
CA ARG A 40 10.57 -1.27 11.70
C ARG A 40 10.91 -1.19 10.22
N THR A 41 9.97 -1.52 9.36
CA THR A 41 10.13 -1.46 7.92
C THR A 41 9.00 -0.63 7.30
N VAL A 42 9.35 0.27 6.38
CA VAL A 42 8.40 1.08 5.60
C VAL A 42 8.63 0.83 4.12
N ILE A 43 7.56 0.57 3.37
CA ILE A 43 7.57 0.48 1.91
C ILE A 43 6.67 1.58 1.35
N ASP A 44 7.27 2.60 0.78
CA ASP A 44 6.55 3.71 0.14
C ASP A 44 6.39 3.42 -1.36
N LEU A 45 5.15 3.27 -1.81
CA LEU A 45 4.78 2.86 -3.18
C LEU A 45 4.56 4.05 -4.12
N ARG A 46 4.81 5.26 -3.65
CA ARG A 46 4.53 6.51 -4.37
C ARG A 46 5.54 6.78 -5.47
N SER A 47 5.18 7.69 -6.38
CA SER A 47 6.09 8.23 -7.40
C SER A 47 7.13 9.18 -6.79
N ASP A 48 8.24 9.41 -7.52
CA ASP A 48 9.26 10.37 -7.12
C ASP A 48 8.69 11.78 -6.94
N TYR A 49 7.74 12.17 -7.80
CA TYR A 49 7.04 13.44 -7.70
C TYR A 49 6.29 13.59 -6.37
N GLU A 50 5.54 12.56 -5.95
CA GLU A 50 4.79 12.57 -4.69
C GLU A 50 5.72 12.66 -3.47
N LEU A 51 6.90 12.00 -3.52
CA LEU A 51 7.88 12.06 -2.43
C LEU A 51 8.46 13.45 -2.22
N VAL A 52 8.72 14.17 -3.31
CA VAL A 52 9.26 15.54 -3.25
C VAL A 52 8.25 16.51 -2.64
N HIS A 53 6.97 16.39 -3.00
CA HIS A 53 5.91 17.30 -2.54
C HIS A 53 5.36 16.96 -1.15
N GLN A 54 5.42 15.69 -0.78
CA GLN A 54 4.94 15.19 0.52
C GLN A 54 5.96 14.22 1.12
N PRO A 55 7.04 14.70 1.74
CA PRO A 55 8.06 13.86 2.35
C PRO A 55 7.46 12.91 3.40
N HIS A 56 7.93 11.66 3.41
CA HIS A 56 7.46 10.66 4.35
C HIS A 56 8.10 10.87 5.73
N SER A 57 7.27 11.07 6.77
CA SER A 57 7.75 11.46 8.11
C SER A 57 8.55 10.38 8.85
N LEU A 58 8.38 9.10 8.47
CA LEU A 58 9.14 8.00 9.09
C LEU A 58 10.47 7.72 8.37
N LYS A 59 10.76 8.40 7.25
CA LYS A 59 12.05 8.24 6.56
C LYS A 59 13.17 8.84 7.43
N GLY A 60 14.12 7.97 7.82
CA GLY A 60 15.23 8.36 8.69
C GLY A 60 14.85 8.51 10.18
N TYR A 61 13.67 8.04 10.58
CA TYR A 61 13.28 8.04 11.98
C TYR A 61 13.78 6.78 12.68
N LYS A 62 14.67 6.97 13.67
CA LYS A 62 15.33 5.90 14.44
C LYS A 62 15.96 4.83 13.52
N ASP A 63 15.73 3.57 13.82
CA ASP A 63 16.19 2.40 13.08
C ASP A 63 15.15 1.85 12.08
N ILE A 64 14.15 2.67 11.71
CA ILE A 64 13.18 2.29 10.66
C ILE A 64 13.89 2.19 9.32
N GLU A 65 13.86 1.01 8.71
CA GLU A 65 14.31 0.81 7.35
C GLU A 65 13.25 1.30 6.36
N TYR A 66 13.64 2.21 5.47
CA TYR A 66 12.75 2.83 4.52
C TYR A 66 13.10 2.46 3.08
N TYR A 67 12.13 1.87 2.39
CA TYR A 67 12.22 1.46 1.00
C TYR A 67 11.25 2.27 0.15
N HIS A 68 11.77 2.88 -0.91
CA HIS A 68 10.95 3.54 -1.92
C HIS A 68 10.86 2.66 -3.17
N ILE A 69 9.66 2.22 -3.52
CA ILE A 69 9.36 1.41 -4.70
C ILE A 69 8.20 2.05 -5.46
N ASN A 70 8.52 2.88 -6.44
CA ASN A 70 7.50 3.48 -7.30
C ASN A 70 6.78 2.38 -8.11
N LEU A 71 5.51 2.10 -7.79
CA LEU A 71 4.69 1.10 -8.52
C LEU A 71 4.14 1.63 -9.85
N LEU A 72 4.39 2.90 -10.19
CA LEU A 72 3.96 3.51 -11.44
C LEU A 72 5.18 3.91 -12.32
N GLN A 73 6.33 3.26 -12.11
CA GLN A 73 7.60 3.57 -12.77
C GLN A 73 7.70 2.99 -14.19
N ASN A 74 6.62 2.84 -14.93
CA ASN A 74 6.78 2.45 -16.31
C ASN A 74 7.28 3.66 -17.12
N GLU A 75 8.42 3.51 -17.78
CA GLU A 75 8.96 4.51 -18.73
C GLU A 75 7.96 4.84 -19.84
N ASN A 76 7.01 3.96 -20.08
CA ASN A 76 5.90 4.12 -21.02
C ASN A 76 4.62 4.75 -20.40
N MET A 77 4.63 5.20 -19.15
CA MET A 77 3.45 5.89 -18.59
C MET A 77 3.22 7.30 -19.17
N SER A 78 4.20 7.87 -19.90
CA SER A 78 3.93 9.00 -20.79
C SER A 78 3.10 8.61 -22.01
N VAL A 79 3.02 7.33 -22.30
CA VAL A 79 2.13 6.69 -23.25
C VAL A 79 1.25 5.75 -22.42
N LEU A 80 0.26 6.28 -21.74
CA LEU A 80 -0.92 5.47 -21.42
C LEU A 80 -1.32 4.81 -22.74
N PRO A 81 -1.28 3.49 -22.88
CA PRO A 81 -1.71 2.85 -24.11
C PRO A 81 -3.05 3.44 -24.50
N ASN A 82 -3.29 3.68 -25.79
CA ASN A 82 -4.62 4.05 -26.26
C ASN A 82 -5.68 3.07 -25.74
N ASP A 83 -5.24 1.86 -25.39
CA ASP A 83 -5.99 0.77 -24.76
C ASP A 83 -6.46 1.08 -23.32
N ILE A 84 -5.85 2.03 -22.57
CA ILE A 84 -6.41 2.46 -21.26
C ILE A 84 -7.72 3.25 -21.48
N LYS A 85 -7.93 3.84 -22.63
CA LYS A 85 -9.26 4.36 -22.99
C LYS A 85 -10.28 3.24 -23.14
N ASP A 86 -9.83 2.01 -23.37
CA ASP A 86 -10.67 0.81 -23.43
C ASP A 86 -10.88 0.18 -22.03
N TYR A 87 -10.05 0.50 -21.02
CA TYR A 87 -10.32 0.15 -19.63
C TYR A 87 -11.37 1.12 -19.06
N GLN A 88 -12.62 0.86 -19.37
CA GLN A 88 -13.77 1.69 -18.94
C GLN A 88 -14.01 1.62 -17.43
N ASP A 89 -13.18 0.85 -16.69
CA ASP A 89 -13.29 0.68 -15.26
C ASP A 89 -11.93 0.66 -14.53
N LEU A 90 -12.00 0.82 -13.22
CA LEU A 90 -10.85 0.84 -12.31
C LEU A 90 -10.09 -0.51 -12.29
N SER A 91 -10.78 -1.61 -12.56
CA SER A 91 -10.21 -2.97 -12.59
C SER A 91 -9.15 -3.11 -13.68
N GLY A 92 -9.45 -2.61 -14.87
CA GLY A 92 -8.50 -2.59 -15.98
C GLY A 92 -7.23 -1.82 -15.66
N PHE A 93 -7.35 -0.67 -14.98
CA PHE A 93 -6.18 0.09 -14.52
C PHE A 93 -5.31 -0.72 -13.56
N TYR A 94 -5.89 -1.49 -12.63
CA TYR A 94 -5.12 -2.32 -11.71
C TYR A 94 -4.41 -3.48 -12.40
N ILE A 95 -5.08 -4.15 -13.34
CA ILE A 95 -4.46 -5.19 -14.17
C ILE A 95 -3.26 -4.62 -14.92
N PHE A 96 -3.45 -3.47 -15.60
CA PHE A 96 -2.36 -2.78 -16.30
C PHE A 96 -1.21 -2.41 -15.34
N MET A 97 -1.51 -1.85 -14.18
CA MET A 97 -0.50 -1.48 -13.17
C MET A 97 0.36 -2.68 -12.77
N ILE A 98 -0.26 -3.84 -12.53
CA ILE A 98 0.44 -5.09 -12.18
C ILE A 98 1.29 -5.56 -13.36
N GLU A 99 0.71 -5.67 -14.54
CA GLU A 99 1.34 -6.19 -15.76
C GLU A 99 2.56 -5.35 -16.16
N ALA A 100 2.41 -4.03 -16.16
CA ALA A 100 3.44 -3.10 -16.57
C ALA A 100 4.59 -2.98 -15.55
N ASN A 101 4.34 -3.27 -14.26
CA ASN A 101 5.30 -3.06 -13.18
C ASN A 101 5.68 -4.34 -12.42
N LYS A 102 5.61 -5.52 -13.05
CA LYS A 102 5.95 -6.83 -12.42
C LYS A 102 7.27 -6.83 -11.65
N LYS A 103 8.29 -6.14 -12.18
CA LYS A 103 9.60 -6.03 -11.51
C LYS A 103 9.52 -5.27 -10.18
N GLN A 104 8.70 -4.23 -10.11
CA GLN A 104 8.51 -3.43 -8.90
C GLN A 104 7.70 -4.20 -7.86
N PHE A 105 6.63 -4.87 -8.29
CA PHE A 105 5.89 -5.80 -7.42
C PHE A 105 6.82 -6.86 -6.82
N LYS A 106 7.66 -7.49 -7.64
CA LYS A 106 8.67 -8.46 -7.15
C LYS A 106 9.60 -7.85 -6.10
N LYS A 107 10.03 -6.59 -6.26
CA LYS A 107 10.86 -5.91 -5.25
C LYS A 107 10.10 -5.72 -3.93
N VAL A 108 8.83 -5.29 -3.98
CA VAL A 108 7.99 -5.15 -2.79
C VAL A 108 7.87 -6.48 -2.03
N PHE A 109 7.54 -7.56 -2.73
CA PHE A 109 7.42 -8.89 -2.09
C PHE A 109 8.75 -9.42 -1.57
N ASN A 110 9.88 -9.13 -2.23
CA ASN A 110 11.21 -9.46 -1.70
C ASN A 110 11.52 -8.73 -0.38
N ILE A 111 11.08 -7.48 -0.23
CA ILE A 111 11.23 -6.76 1.04
C ILE A 111 10.44 -7.45 2.13
N PHE A 112 9.17 -7.82 1.90
CA PHE A 112 8.39 -8.58 2.88
C PHE A 112 9.07 -9.89 3.30
N LEU A 113 9.67 -10.62 2.35
CA LEU A 113 10.39 -11.87 2.61
C LEU A 113 11.67 -11.66 3.40
N ASN A 114 12.39 -10.56 3.17
CA ASN A 114 13.64 -10.24 3.86
C ASN A 114 13.43 -9.71 5.28
N HIS A 115 12.20 -9.28 5.62
CA HIS A 115 11.82 -8.76 6.93
C HIS A 115 10.75 -9.64 7.61
N PRO A 116 11.01 -10.96 7.83
CA PRO A 116 9.99 -11.90 8.28
C PRO A 116 9.50 -11.66 9.70
N TYR A 117 10.24 -10.90 10.51
CA TYR A 117 9.91 -10.65 11.92
C TYR A 117 9.42 -9.24 12.19
N ASP A 118 9.65 -8.30 11.28
CA ASP A 118 9.30 -6.90 11.45
C ASP A 118 7.80 -6.65 11.23
N CYS A 119 7.27 -5.63 11.90
CA CYS A 119 6.03 -5.00 11.48
C CYS A 119 6.34 -4.06 10.32
N THR A 120 5.83 -4.38 9.13
CA THR A 120 6.04 -3.59 7.91
C THR A 120 4.83 -2.72 7.62
N LEU A 121 5.04 -1.40 7.58
CA LEU A 121 4.08 -0.45 7.05
C LEU A 121 4.29 -0.30 5.53
N PHE A 122 3.23 -0.37 4.75
CA PHE A 122 3.28 -0.05 3.33
C PHE A 122 2.17 0.93 2.95
N ASN A 123 2.50 1.92 2.14
CA ASN A 123 1.62 3.03 1.82
C ASN A 123 1.79 3.53 0.38
N CYS A 124 0.74 4.16 -0.11
CA CYS A 124 0.82 5.12 -1.22
C CYS A 124 0.33 6.48 -0.72
N SER A 125 -0.20 7.36 -1.56
CA SER A 125 -0.73 8.65 -1.09
C SER A 125 -1.99 8.46 -0.24
N ALA A 126 -3.04 7.85 -0.81
CA ALA A 126 -4.31 7.64 -0.12
C ALA A 126 -4.44 6.27 0.58
N GLY A 127 -3.47 5.36 0.44
CA GLY A 127 -3.55 4.01 1.00
C GLY A 127 -4.61 3.12 0.36
N LYS A 128 -5.19 3.54 -0.78
CA LYS A 128 -6.33 2.88 -1.42
C LYS A 128 -5.89 1.98 -2.59
N ASP A 129 -5.42 2.56 -3.69
CA ASP A 129 -5.23 1.84 -4.96
C ASP A 129 -3.96 0.97 -4.96
N ARG A 130 -2.76 1.57 -5.07
CA ARG A 130 -1.47 0.85 -5.05
C ARG A 130 -1.32 -0.01 -3.80
N THR A 131 -1.64 0.55 -2.65
CA THR A 131 -1.63 -0.12 -1.35
C THR A 131 -2.69 -1.21 -1.28
N GLY A 132 -3.89 -0.97 -1.81
CA GLY A 132 -4.98 -1.94 -1.86
C GLY A 132 -4.62 -3.17 -2.68
N VAL A 133 -4.01 -2.99 -3.86
CA VAL A 133 -3.57 -4.11 -4.70
C VAL A 133 -2.52 -4.97 -3.97
N ILE A 134 -1.53 -4.37 -3.30
CA ILE A 134 -0.56 -5.13 -2.48
C ILE A 134 -1.26 -5.86 -1.33
N ALA A 135 -2.23 -5.22 -0.66
CA ALA A 135 -3.00 -5.85 0.42
C ALA A 135 -3.80 -7.06 -0.08
N CYS A 136 -4.53 -6.91 -1.20
CA CYS A 136 -5.26 -8.01 -1.83
C CYS A 136 -4.32 -9.18 -2.15
N MET A 137 -3.16 -8.92 -2.77
CA MET A 137 -2.19 -9.98 -3.10
C MET A 137 -1.63 -10.66 -1.84
N LEU A 138 -1.38 -9.92 -0.75
CA LEU A 138 -0.90 -10.52 0.52
C LEU A 138 -1.96 -11.41 1.16
N LEU A 139 -3.23 -11.00 1.16
CA LEU A 139 -4.34 -11.77 1.72
C LEU A 139 -4.63 -13.03 0.87
N ASP A 140 -4.58 -12.89 -0.46
CA ASP A 140 -4.73 -14.01 -1.38
C ASP A 140 -3.61 -15.05 -1.19
N LEU A 141 -2.35 -14.61 -1.14
CA LEU A 141 -1.19 -15.48 -0.86
C LEU A 141 -1.26 -16.15 0.53
N ALA A 142 -1.90 -15.50 1.50
CA ALA A 142 -2.15 -16.10 2.81
C ALA A 142 -3.30 -17.12 2.80
N GLY A 143 -4.02 -17.25 1.69
CA GLY A 143 -5.17 -18.15 1.55
C GLY A 143 -6.45 -17.64 2.23
N CYS A 144 -6.61 -16.31 2.38
CA CYS A 144 -7.83 -15.74 2.93
C CYS A 144 -9.02 -15.95 1.98
N HIS A 145 -10.23 -15.88 2.51
CA HIS A 145 -11.43 -15.97 1.70
C HIS A 145 -11.62 -14.71 0.84
N GLU A 146 -12.07 -14.90 -0.41
CA GLU A 146 -12.30 -13.80 -1.35
C GLU A 146 -13.21 -12.70 -0.77
N TYR A 147 -14.24 -13.09 -0.03
CA TYR A 147 -15.13 -12.14 0.66
C TYR A 147 -14.36 -11.20 1.59
N ASP A 148 -13.41 -11.70 2.37
CA ASP A 148 -12.62 -10.89 3.31
C ASP A 148 -11.64 -9.98 2.56
N ILE A 149 -11.06 -10.44 1.45
CA ILE A 149 -10.18 -9.64 0.58
C ILE A 149 -10.96 -8.45 0.00
N VAL A 150 -12.15 -8.72 -0.54
CA VAL A 150 -13.02 -7.68 -1.10
C VAL A 150 -13.46 -6.70 -0.02
N LYS A 151 -13.80 -7.20 1.18
CA LYS A 151 -14.20 -6.38 2.33
C LYS A 151 -13.06 -5.44 2.76
N ASP A 152 -11.83 -5.97 2.96
CA ASP A 152 -10.65 -5.16 3.32
C ASP A 152 -10.41 -4.05 2.30
N TYR A 153 -10.54 -4.36 1.01
CA TYR A 153 -10.40 -3.35 -0.04
C TYR A 153 -11.50 -2.28 0.04
N SER A 154 -12.75 -2.70 0.26
CA SER A 154 -13.92 -1.79 0.33
C SER A 154 -13.84 -0.81 1.50
N GLU A 155 -13.29 -1.22 2.64
CA GLU A 155 -13.04 -0.36 3.80
C GLU A 155 -12.13 0.83 3.46
N SER A 156 -11.26 0.69 2.45
CA SER A 156 -10.42 1.80 1.97
C SER A 156 -11.22 2.95 1.40
N TYR A 157 -12.36 2.67 0.78
CA TYR A 157 -13.26 3.70 0.25
C TYR A 157 -13.93 4.47 1.39
N GLU A 158 -14.47 3.76 2.37
CA GLU A 158 -15.13 4.37 3.53
C GLU A 158 -14.15 5.25 4.33
N ASN A 159 -12.94 4.76 4.58
CA ASN A 159 -11.90 5.48 5.30
C ASN A 159 -11.42 6.75 4.56
N ASN A 160 -11.56 6.81 3.24
CA ASN A 160 -11.19 7.98 2.44
C ASN A 160 -12.37 8.93 2.17
N MET A 161 -13.61 8.59 2.56
CA MET A 161 -14.81 9.41 2.30
C MET A 161 -14.71 10.82 2.86
N ALA A 162 -14.09 11.00 4.04
CA ALA A 162 -13.91 12.32 4.63
C ALA A 162 -13.00 13.21 3.76
N MET A 163 -11.93 12.64 3.18
CA MET A 163 -11.04 13.34 2.28
C MET A 163 -11.69 13.63 0.93
N ILE A 164 -12.47 12.67 0.40
CA ILE A 164 -13.21 12.84 -0.86
C ILE A 164 -14.22 13.99 -0.74
N LYS A 165 -15.01 14.03 0.34
CA LYS A 165 -15.95 15.12 0.58
C LYS A 165 -15.28 16.49 0.66
N GLN A 166 -14.11 16.58 1.30
CA GLN A 166 -13.36 17.86 1.34
C GLN A 166 -12.92 18.32 -0.05
N LEU A 167 -12.62 17.40 -0.97
CA LEU A 167 -12.26 17.74 -2.36
C LEU A 167 -13.47 18.14 -3.22
N GLU A 168 -14.64 17.58 -2.94
CA GLU A 168 -15.90 17.94 -3.63
C GLU A 168 -16.43 19.31 -3.18
N ASP A 169 -16.11 19.75 -1.96
CA ASP A 169 -16.52 21.03 -1.39
C ASP A 169 -15.59 22.20 -1.77
N MET A 170 -14.51 21.96 -2.53
CA MET A 170 -13.53 22.96 -3.00
C MET A 170 -13.81 23.42 -4.43
#